data_1e01622d6233c9d3dd5608fb7a02c331
#
_entry.id   1e01622d6233c9d3dd5608fb7a02c331
#
_cell.length_a   1.000
_cell.length_b   1.000
_cell.length_c   1.000
_cell.angle_alpha   90.00
_cell.angle_beta   90.00
_cell.angle_gamma   90.00
#
_symmetry.space_group_name_H-M   'P 1'
#
loop_
_entity.id
_entity.type
_entity.pdbx_description
1 polymer ?
#
loop_
_entity_poly.entity_id
_entity_poly.type
_entity_poly.pdbx_seq_one_letter_code
_entity_poly.pdbx_strand_id
1 'polypeptide(L)'
;MPDGLELSPIAQAYVRARGCDRVSSFGDFAALSDECDASVAQFLVKEVSDGIIAPGYTDEALEILKKKRRGNYLIIKIDANYTPEPIETKQVFGIKFEQKRNDAKLTMSLFDDMPTKVKDIPEIAKIDLLISLITLKY
;
A
#
# COMPACT_ATOMS: atom_id res chain seq x y z
N MET A 1 0.18 13.63 -14.80
CA MET A 1 0.77 14.28 -13.60
C MET A 1 0.57 15.78 -13.75
N PRO A 2 0.33 16.55 -12.68
CA PRO A 2 0.37 18.00 -12.79
C PRO A 2 1.76 18.42 -13.25
N ASP A 3 1.84 19.23 -14.29
CA ASP A 3 3.10 19.73 -14.81
C ASP A 3 3.83 20.55 -13.74
N GLY A 4 5.13 20.29 -13.56
CA GLY A 4 6.00 21.05 -12.66
C GLY A 4 6.16 20.53 -11.23
N LEU A 5 5.62 19.33 -10.88
CA LEU A 5 5.88 18.71 -9.58
C LEU A 5 7.00 17.68 -9.72
N GLU A 6 8.20 18.01 -9.24
CA GLU A 6 9.27 17.01 -9.07
C GLU A 6 8.93 16.13 -7.85
N LEU A 7 8.46 14.92 -8.14
CA LEU A 7 8.15 13.93 -7.11
C LEU A 7 9.30 12.94 -6.96
N SER A 8 9.64 12.63 -5.72
CA SER A 8 10.55 11.51 -5.42
C SER A 8 9.97 10.18 -5.88
N PRO A 9 10.76 9.10 -6.04
CA PRO A 9 10.26 7.80 -6.45
C PRO A 9 9.13 7.26 -5.55
N ILE A 10 9.25 7.40 -4.22
CA ILE A 10 8.23 6.96 -3.28
C ILE A 10 6.96 7.81 -3.38
N ALA A 11 7.08 9.12 -3.59
CA ALA A 11 5.95 9.99 -3.82
C ALA A 11 5.24 9.65 -5.14
N GLN A 12 5.99 9.35 -6.21
CA GLN A 12 5.41 8.91 -7.49
C GLN A 12 4.62 7.62 -7.33
N ALA A 13 5.15 6.64 -6.59
CA ALA A 13 4.47 5.38 -6.32
C ALA A 13 3.14 5.61 -5.57
N TYR A 14 3.17 6.41 -4.51
CA TYR A 14 1.97 6.75 -3.73
C TYR A 14 0.92 7.51 -4.57
N VAL A 15 1.35 8.52 -5.33
CA VAL A 15 0.45 9.32 -6.18
C VAL A 15 -0.21 8.47 -7.25
N ARG A 16 0.52 7.54 -7.86
CA ARG A 16 -0.04 6.60 -8.85
C ARG A 16 -1.04 5.64 -8.22
N ALA A 17 -0.70 5.04 -7.09
CA ALA A 17 -1.60 4.14 -6.37
C ALA A 17 -2.91 4.84 -5.98
N ARG A 18 -2.81 6.02 -5.35
CA ARG A 18 -3.98 6.83 -5.00
C ARG A 18 -4.77 7.30 -6.21
N GLY A 19 -4.09 7.62 -7.31
CA GLY A 19 -4.67 8.13 -8.54
C GLY A 19 -5.49 7.11 -9.32
N CYS A 20 -5.33 5.81 -9.05
CA CYS A 20 -6.10 4.74 -9.71
C CYS A 20 -7.58 4.81 -9.34
N ASP A 21 -7.91 5.16 -8.08
CA ASP A 21 -9.28 5.40 -7.64
C ASP A 21 -9.30 6.49 -6.56
N ARG A 22 -9.47 7.72 -6.97
CA ARG A 22 -9.47 8.87 -6.05
C ARG A 22 -10.70 8.93 -5.15
N VAL A 23 -11.80 8.35 -5.57
CA VAL A 23 -13.04 8.34 -4.78
C VAL A 23 -12.88 7.38 -3.60
N SER A 24 -12.42 6.17 -3.85
CA SER A 24 -12.15 5.17 -2.79
C SER A 24 -10.98 5.58 -1.89
N SER A 25 -10.04 6.37 -2.41
CA SER A 25 -8.89 6.87 -1.62
C SER A 25 -9.22 8.08 -0.74
N PHE A 26 -10.44 8.60 -0.78
CA PHE A 26 -10.84 9.70 0.09
C PHE A 26 -10.92 9.24 1.54
N GLY A 27 -10.13 9.86 2.42
CA GLY A 27 -10.03 9.44 3.81
C GLY A 27 -9.16 8.20 4.02
N ASP A 28 -8.18 7.97 3.13
CA ASP A 28 -7.26 6.84 3.20
C ASP A 28 -6.35 6.86 4.45
N PHE A 29 -5.76 5.71 4.70
CA PHE A 29 -4.60 5.57 5.56
C PHE A 29 -3.42 5.18 4.68
N ALA A 30 -2.53 6.15 4.40
CA ALA A 30 -1.41 5.93 3.50
C ALA A 30 -0.39 4.95 4.10
N ALA A 31 -0.01 3.91 3.36
CA ALA A 31 1.03 2.96 3.75
C ALA A 31 2.20 3.01 2.77
N LEU A 32 3.40 3.19 3.27
CA LEU A 32 4.62 3.26 2.47
C LEU A 32 5.55 2.09 2.79
N SER A 33 6.21 1.56 1.75
CA SER A 33 7.24 0.52 1.88
C SER A 33 8.58 1.05 2.40
N ASP A 34 8.83 2.34 2.18
CA ASP A 34 10.10 3.01 2.44
C ASP A 34 9.91 4.28 3.27
N GLU A 35 11.03 4.94 3.58
CA GLU A 35 11.01 6.18 4.36
C GLU A 35 10.17 7.27 3.67
N CYS A 36 9.26 7.87 4.42
CA CYS A 36 8.46 9.00 3.96
C CYS A 36 9.32 10.27 3.89
N ASP A 37 9.46 10.83 2.71
CA ASP A 37 10.17 12.08 2.46
C ASP A 37 9.26 13.31 2.38
N ALA A 38 9.87 14.48 2.26
CA ALA A 38 9.15 15.74 2.14
C ALA A 38 8.21 15.79 0.92
N SER A 39 8.57 15.12 -0.18
CA SER A 39 7.76 15.10 -1.41
C SER A 39 6.43 14.39 -1.19
N VAL A 40 6.42 13.23 -0.49
CA VAL A 40 5.20 12.54 -0.07
C VAL A 40 4.38 13.43 0.88
N ALA A 41 5.04 14.01 1.89
CA ALA A 41 4.37 14.84 2.89
C ALA A 41 3.68 16.05 2.27
N GLN A 42 4.35 16.76 1.36
CA GLN A 42 3.80 17.92 0.65
C GLN A 42 2.60 17.57 -0.23
N PHE A 43 2.62 16.41 -0.87
CA PHE A 43 1.46 15.91 -1.60
C PHE A 43 0.32 15.57 -0.64
N LEU A 44 0.60 14.79 0.40
CA LEU A 44 -0.39 14.24 1.32
C LEU A 44 -1.12 15.33 2.13
N VAL A 45 -0.46 16.44 2.44
CA VAL A 45 -1.08 17.58 3.15
C VAL A 45 -2.30 18.13 2.38
N LYS A 46 -2.28 18.07 1.06
CA LYS A 46 -3.35 18.58 0.19
C LYS A 46 -4.52 17.59 0.02
N GLU A 47 -4.32 16.33 0.40
CA GLU A 47 -5.32 15.27 0.24
C GLU A 47 -6.12 15.05 1.52
N VAL A 48 -7.34 14.52 1.39
CA VAL A 48 -8.11 14.03 2.54
C VAL A 48 -7.60 12.63 2.89
N SER A 49 -6.91 12.54 4.02
CA SER A 49 -6.27 11.33 4.54
C SER A 49 -6.35 11.32 6.06
N ASP A 50 -6.52 10.16 6.67
CA ASP A 50 -6.69 9.99 8.11
C ASP A 50 -5.39 9.68 8.84
N GLY A 51 -4.43 9.08 8.15
CA GLY A 51 -3.13 8.76 8.74
C GLY A 51 -2.13 8.26 7.71
N ILE A 52 -0.92 8.02 8.21
CA ILE A 52 0.17 7.44 7.43
C ILE A 52 0.95 6.44 8.28
N ILE A 53 1.37 5.34 7.66
CA ILE A 53 2.30 4.38 8.24
C ILE A 53 3.49 4.19 7.30
N ALA A 54 4.71 4.28 7.85
CA ALA A 54 5.96 4.10 7.11
C ALA A 54 7.05 3.54 8.02
N PRO A 55 8.11 2.91 7.47
CA PRO A 55 9.25 2.44 8.26
C PRO A 55 10.12 3.58 8.83
N GLY A 56 10.04 4.76 8.24
CA GLY A 56 10.76 5.95 8.66
C GLY A 56 10.14 7.22 8.10
N TYR A 57 10.62 8.34 8.59
CA TYR A 57 10.23 9.68 8.15
C TYR A 57 11.44 10.59 8.20
N THR A 58 11.68 11.38 7.17
CA THR A 58 12.64 12.46 7.25
C THR A 58 12.15 13.54 8.22
N ASP A 59 13.06 14.28 8.83
CA ASP A 59 12.69 15.37 9.76
C ASP A 59 11.78 16.41 9.09
N GLU A 60 12.07 16.74 7.83
CA GLU A 60 11.25 17.65 7.05
C GLU A 60 9.84 17.12 6.81
N ALA A 61 9.70 15.84 6.48
CA ALA A 61 8.40 15.19 6.30
C ALA A 61 7.58 15.24 7.61
N LEU A 62 8.21 14.95 8.75
CA LEU A 62 7.56 15.02 10.06
C LEU A 62 7.06 16.41 10.37
N GLU A 63 7.87 17.46 10.12
CA GLU A 63 7.48 18.85 10.36
C GLU A 63 6.26 19.28 9.51
N ILE A 64 6.16 18.75 8.29
CA ILE A 64 5.01 18.99 7.42
C ILE A 64 3.78 18.23 7.92
N LEU A 65 3.91 16.93 8.18
CA LEU A 65 2.80 16.05 8.56
C LEU A 65 2.22 16.39 9.93
N LYS A 66 3.05 16.78 10.91
CA LYS A 66 2.60 17.21 12.25
C LYS A 66 1.63 18.38 12.21
N LYS A 67 1.68 19.24 11.19
CA LYS A 67 0.77 20.39 11.03
C LYS A 67 -0.58 20.00 10.42
N LYS A 68 -0.65 18.82 9.75
CA LYS A 68 -1.88 18.35 9.13
C LYS A 68 -2.96 18.10 10.18
N ARG A 69 -4.23 18.37 9.81
CA ARG A 69 -5.40 18.21 10.70
C ARG A 69 -5.23 18.93 12.07
N ARG A 70 -4.55 20.07 12.07
CA ARG A 70 -4.27 20.85 13.31
C ARG A 70 -3.53 20.03 14.37
N GLY A 71 -2.62 19.15 13.94
CA GLY A 71 -1.84 18.28 14.82
C GLY A 71 -2.49 16.93 15.20
N ASN A 72 -3.65 16.62 14.62
CA ASN A 72 -4.37 15.36 14.90
C ASN A 72 -4.21 14.31 13.77
N TYR A 73 -3.27 14.50 12.85
CA TYR A 73 -2.98 13.53 11.82
C TYR A 73 -2.20 12.35 12.41
N LEU A 74 -2.65 11.12 12.14
CA LEU A 74 -2.00 9.93 12.67
C LEU A 74 -0.73 9.62 11.88
N ILE A 75 0.42 9.60 12.58
CA ILE A 75 1.72 9.28 12.00
C ILE A 75 2.27 8.06 12.75
N ILE A 76 2.34 6.92 12.06
CA ILE A 76 2.74 5.65 12.65
C ILE A 76 4.06 5.21 12.04
N LYS A 77 5.05 4.89 12.90
CA LYS A 77 6.28 4.23 12.48
C LYS A 77 6.15 2.73 12.68
N ILE A 78 6.39 1.95 11.61
CA ILE A 78 6.47 0.49 11.67
C ILE A 78 7.93 0.05 11.71
N ASP A 79 8.21 -1.07 12.38
CA ASP A 79 9.52 -1.73 12.29
C ASP A 79 9.66 -2.36 10.91
N ALA A 80 10.64 -1.90 10.13
CA ALA A 80 10.93 -2.43 8.79
C ALA A 80 11.34 -3.91 8.80
N ASN A 81 11.81 -4.42 9.93
CA ASN A 81 12.25 -5.82 10.09
C ASN A 81 11.13 -6.71 10.65
N TYR A 82 9.96 -6.16 10.94
CA TYR A 82 8.85 -6.94 11.45
C TYR A 82 8.40 -8.00 10.44
N THR A 83 8.44 -9.25 10.86
CA THR A 83 7.90 -10.38 10.08
C THR A 83 6.64 -10.88 10.79
N PRO A 84 5.48 -10.83 10.12
CA PRO A 84 4.24 -11.32 10.70
C PRO A 84 4.30 -12.81 11.03
N GLU A 85 3.69 -13.21 12.13
CA GLU A 85 3.54 -14.63 12.48
C GLU A 85 2.78 -15.38 11.38
N PRO A 86 3.16 -16.64 11.09
CA PRO A 86 2.51 -17.44 10.04
C PRO A 86 1.05 -17.78 10.35
N ILE A 87 0.67 -17.75 11.62
CA ILE A 87 -0.71 -17.97 12.08
C ILE A 87 -1.31 -16.65 12.54
N GLU A 88 -2.41 -16.28 11.95
CA GLU A 88 -3.22 -15.15 12.40
C GLU A 88 -4.23 -15.61 13.44
N THR A 89 -4.38 -14.83 14.49
CA THR A 89 -5.37 -15.12 15.54
C THR A 89 -6.30 -13.94 15.73
N LYS A 90 -7.58 -14.23 15.92
CA LYS A 90 -8.61 -13.23 16.26
C LYS A 90 -9.51 -13.77 17.35
N GLN A 91 -9.71 -12.99 18.41
CA GLN A 91 -10.63 -13.35 19.48
C GLN A 91 -11.92 -12.54 19.35
N VAL A 92 -13.06 -13.24 19.33
CA VAL A 92 -14.40 -12.64 19.27
C VAL A 92 -15.29 -13.34 20.28
N PHE A 93 -15.84 -12.62 21.24
CA PHE A 93 -16.73 -13.15 22.31
C PHE A 93 -16.15 -14.39 23.01
N GLY A 94 -14.85 -14.40 23.30
CA GLY A 94 -14.19 -15.52 23.97
C GLY A 94 -13.81 -16.69 23.05
N ILE A 95 -14.21 -16.69 21.80
CA ILE A 95 -13.81 -17.69 20.80
C ILE A 95 -12.54 -17.22 20.10
N LYS A 96 -11.52 -18.06 20.07
CA LYS A 96 -10.27 -17.82 19.35
C LYS A 96 -10.35 -18.45 17.95
N PHE A 97 -10.24 -17.59 16.93
CA PHE A 97 -10.10 -18.02 15.54
C PHE A 97 -8.63 -18.04 15.20
N GLU A 98 -8.17 -19.11 14.56
CA GLU A 98 -6.82 -19.25 14.06
C GLU A 98 -6.85 -19.68 12.61
N GLN A 99 -6.02 -19.02 11.77
CA GLN A 99 -5.87 -19.38 10.38
C GLN A 99 -4.44 -19.12 9.92
N LYS A 100 -4.00 -19.85 8.91
CA LYS A 100 -2.74 -19.54 8.25
C LYS A 100 -2.87 -18.20 7.52
N ARG A 101 -1.85 -17.35 7.67
CA ARG A 101 -1.76 -16.09 6.92
C ARG A 101 -1.73 -16.38 5.41
N ASN A 102 -2.39 -15.55 4.63
CA ASN A 102 -2.26 -15.59 3.18
C ASN A 102 -0.90 -14.98 2.77
N ASP A 103 0.14 -15.81 2.78
CA ASP A 103 1.51 -15.47 2.41
C ASP A 103 1.84 -15.82 0.94
N ALA A 104 0.84 -16.21 0.14
CA ALA A 104 1.02 -16.59 -1.25
C ALA A 104 1.73 -15.48 -2.04
N LYS A 105 2.86 -15.83 -2.66
CA LYS A 105 3.57 -14.94 -3.58
C LYS A 105 2.90 -14.97 -4.93
N LEU A 106 2.39 -13.82 -5.37
CA LEU A 106 1.75 -13.67 -6.66
C LEU A 106 2.82 -13.29 -7.70
N THR A 107 3.19 -14.26 -8.52
CA THR A 107 4.23 -14.10 -9.55
C THR A 107 3.76 -14.70 -10.88
N MET A 108 4.49 -14.42 -11.95
CA MET A 108 4.20 -14.97 -13.29
C MET A 108 4.21 -16.50 -13.31
N SER A 109 4.88 -17.18 -12.37
CA SER A 109 4.86 -18.64 -12.28
C SER A 109 3.47 -19.24 -12.02
N LEU A 110 2.48 -18.45 -11.63
CA LEU A 110 1.09 -18.88 -11.55
C LEU A 110 0.53 -19.36 -12.91
N PHE A 111 1.13 -18.93 -14.01
CA PHE A 111 0.73 -19.31 -15.36
C PHE A 111 1.51 -20.53 -15.93
N ASP A 112 2.43 -21.13 -15.17
CA ASP A 112 3.21 -22.28 -15.61
C ASP A 112 2.34 -23.54 -15.67
N ASP A 113 1.37 -23.66 -14.76
CA ASP A 113 0.40 -24.76 -14.75
C ASP A 113 -1.04 -24.23 -14.78
N MET A 114 -1.57 -24.04 -15.98
CA MET A 114 -2.94 -23.56 -16.17
C MET A 114 -3.89 -24.75 -16.42
N PRO A 115 -4.94 -24.93 -15.61
CA PRO A 115 -5.91 -26.01 -15.78
C PRO A 115 -6.88 -25.80 -16.95
N THR A 116 -6.90 -24.60 -17.53
CA THR A 116 -7.80 -24.22 -18.62
C THR A 116 -7.48 -24.94 -19.93
N LYS A 117 -8.47 -25.08 -20.82
CA LYS A 117 -8.27 -25.70 -22.15
C LYS A 117 -7.37 -24.82 -23.03
N VAL A 118 -7.54 -23.51 -22.98
CA VAL A 118 -6.69 -22.53 -23.68
C VAL A 118 -5.47 -22.26 -22.84
N LYS A 119 -4.30 -22.60 -23.36
CA LYS A 119 -3.00 -22.44 -22.69
C LYS A 119 -2.23 -21.22 -23.20
N ASP A 120 -2.52 -20.81 -24.44
CA ASP A 120 -1.86 -19.67 -25.07
C ASP A 120 -2.58 -18.36 -24.68
N ILE A 121 -2.07 -17.73 -23.64
CA ILE A 121 -2.54 -16.43 -23.16
C ILE A 121 -1.48 -15.39 -23.51
N PRO A 122 -1.84 -14.28 -24.19
CA PRO A 122 -0.91 -13.18 -24.46
C PRO A 122 -0.25 -12.66 -23.20
N GLU A 123 1.02 -12.26 -23.28
CA GLU A 123 1.80 -11.81 -22.12
C GLU A 123 1.14 -10.62 -21.40
N ILE A 124 0.58 -9.68 -22.17
CA ILE A 124 -0.14 -8.54 -21.58
C ILE A 124 -1.34 -9.00 -20.74
N ALA A 125 -2.08 -10.00 -21.20
CA ALA A 125 -3.22 -10.52 -20.46
C ALA A 125 -2.79 -11.27 -19.18
N LYS A 126 -1.64 -11.93 -19.16
CA LYS A 126 -1.06 -12.51 -17.93
C LYS A 126 -0.70 -11.43 -16.94
N ILE A 127 -0.12 -10.31 -17.39
CA ILE A 127 0.19 -9.15 -16.55
C ILE A 127 -1.08 -8.58 -15.94
N ASP A 128 -2.14 -8.38 -16.74
CA ASP A 128 -3.42 -7.85 -16.28
C ASP A 128 -4.07 -8.77 -15.24
N LEU A 129 -4.04 -10.09 -15.47
CA LEU A 129 -4.54 -11.08 -14.52
C LEU A 129 -3.73 -11.09 -13.22
N LEU A 130 -2.41 -10.96 -13.30
CA LEU A 130 -1.56 -10.88 -12.11
C LEU A 130 -1.85 -9.62 -11.29
N ILE A 131 -2.00 -8.48 -11.94
CA ILE A 131 -2.39 -7.21 -11.27
C ILE A 131 -3.75 -7.36 -10.58
N SER A 132 -4.72 -8.00 -11.26
CA SER A 132 -6.04 -8.29 -10.67
C SER A 132 -5.94 -9.14 -9.41
N LEU A 133 -5.10 -10.18 -9.42
CA LEU A 133 -4.85 -11.02 -8.24
C LEU A 133 -4.19 -10.24 -7.08
N ILE A 134 -3.23 -9.36 -7.39
CA ILE A 134 -2.60 -8.49 -6.41
C ILE A 134 -3.66 -7.58 -5.77
N THR A 135 -4.51 -6.96 -6.57
CA THR A 135 -5.60 -6.08 -6.09
C THR A 135 -6.60 -6.83 -5.21
N LEU A 136 -6.88 -8.11 -5.51
CA LEU A 136 -7.78 -8.93 -4.68
C LEU A 136 -7.15 -9.37 -3.37
N LYS A 137 -5.82 -9.46 -3.30
CA LYS A 137 -5.11 -9.88 -2.09
C LYS A 137 -4.95 -8.75 -1.09
N TYR A 138 -4.74 -7.53 -1.54
CA TYR A 138 -4.43 -6.32 -0.76
C TYR A 138 -5.50 -5.24 -0.94
#